data_06ba450e8bf1460808b5c8c55198bf39
#
_entry.id   06ba450e8bf1460808b5c8c55198bf39
#
_cell.length_a   1.000
_cell.length_b   1.000
_cell.length_c   1.000
_cell.angle_alpha   90.00
_cell.angle_beta   90.00
_cell.angle_gamma   90.00
#
_symmetry.space_group_name_H-M   'P 1'
#
loop_
_entity.id
_entity.type
_entity.pdbx_description
1 polymer ?
#
loop_
_entity_poly.entity_id
_entity_poly.type
_entity_poly.pdbx_seq_one_letter_code
_entity_poly.pdbx_strand_id
1 'polypeptide(L)'
;MKRRNLGASPVRQSGAALAVVLLMLIVVTLIGLASLRGTLLQERMSASAFDRSIAFQQAESALRAGEAAVRQNWQANTPKAAAQVNCEAVGTICDVIPPNTYSGGGAGWTNAAASTLSTASGTPQYYIEYMGESTTGDTSYLGHGDSANAAQYGSEGGQTNGYFFRITARSADPAVVSDRALVVLQTRISIK
;
A
#
# COMPACT_ATOMS: atom_id res chain seq x y z
N MET A 1 -61.51 27.02 71.41
CA MET A 1 -61.41 26.42 70.05
C MET A 1 -60.07 25.70 69.90
N LYS A 2 -60.06 24.34 69.89
CA LYS A 2 -58.88 23.50 69.94
C LYS A 2 -58.64 22.94 68.52
N ARG A 3 -57.60 23.45 67.78
CA ARG A 3 -57.25 22.94 66.44
C ARG A 3 -56.58 21.57 66.57
N ARG A 4 -57.17 20.53 66.05
CA ARG A 4 -56.55 19.20 65.91
C ARG A 4 -55.57 19.22 64.72
N ASN A 5 -54.32 19.13 65.00
CA ASN A 5 -53.31 18.83 63.99
C ASN A 5 -53.51 17.37 63.60
N LEU A 6 -53.95 17.15 62.37
CA LEU A 6 -53.90 15.84 61.68
C LEU A 6 -52.46 15.60 61.25
N GLY A 7 -51.76 14.82 62.03
CA GLY A 7 -50.43 14.34 61.63
C GLY A 7 -50.55 13.40 60.42
N ALA A 8 -50.08 13.86 59.26
CA ALA A 8 -49.94 13.00 58.10
C ALA A 8 -48.89 11.96 58.41
N SER A 9 -49.24 10.71 58.48
CA SER A 9 -48.36 9.58 58.64
C SER A 9 -47.40 9.52 57.42
N PRO A 10 -46.05 9.44 57.61
CA PRO A 10 -45.14 9.26 56.48
C PRO A 10 -45.38 7.86 55.84
N VAL A 11 -45.84 7.87 54.61
CA VAL A 11 -46.03 6.67 53.82
C VAL A 11 -44.63 6.09 53.59
N ARG A 12 -44.32 4.95 54.21
CA ARG A 12 -43.07 4.18 54.01
C ARG A 12 -43.05 3.67 52.57
N GLN A 13 -42.36 4.38 51.68
CA GLN A 13 -42.03 3.92 50.33
C GLN A 13 -40.77 3.06 50.33
N SER A 14 -40.79 1.89 50.93
CA SER A 14 -39.62 1.03 51.06
C SER A 14 -39.40 0.05 49.88
N GLY A 15 -40.33 -0.06 48.95
CA GLY A 15 -40.19 -0.97 47.78
C GLY A 15 -39.85 -0.28 46.47
N ALA A 16 -40.31 0.97 46.24
CA ALA A 16 -40.12 1.66 44.98
C ALA A 16 -38.65 2.09 44.72
N ALA A 17 -37.91 2.43 45.78
CA ALA A 17 -36.53 2.87 45.66
C ALA A 17 -35.63 1.78 45.07
N LEU A 18 -35.81 0.52 45.46
CA LEU A 18 -35.04 -0.61 44.98
C LEU A 18 -35.30 -0.86 43.50
N ALA A 19 -36.53 -0.75 43.03
CA ALA A 19 -36.88 -0.89 41.61
C ALA A 19 -36.28 0.23 40.75
N VAL A 20 -36.28 1.47 41.24
CA VAL A 20 -35.68 2.61 40.54
C VAL A 20 -34.13 2.45 40.41
N VAL A 21 -33.45 2.02 41.49
CA VAL A 21 -32.02 1.78 41.48
C VAL A 21 -31.66 0.67 40.50
N LEU A 22 -32.44 -0.42 40.48
CA LEU A 22 -32.20 -1.54 39.58
C LEU A 22 -32.39 -1.12 38.11
N LEU A 23 -33.39 -0.33 37.80
CA LEU A 23 -33.67 0.20 36.48
C LEU A 23 -32.53 1.14 36.02
N MET A 24 -32.09 2.05 36.90
CA MET A 24 -30.93 2.92 36.64
C MET A 24 -29.64 2.13 36.38
N LEU A 25 -29.41 1.08 37.15
CA LEU A 25 -28.24 0.23 36.98
C LEU A 25 -28.24 -0.48 35.59
N ILE A 26 -29.40 -0.96 35.15
CA ILE A 26 -29.56 -1.55 33.81
C ILE A 26 -29.27 -0.51 32.72
N VAL A 27 -29.81 0.69 32.84
CA VAL A 27 -29.62 1.77 31.86
C VAL A 27 -28.14 2.14 31.77
N VAL A 28 -27.47 2.33 32.90
CA VAL A 28 -26.04 2.69 32.95
C VAL A 28 -25.17 1.57 32.36
N THR A 29 -25.49 0.31 32.64
CA THR A 29 -24.75 -0.83 32.07
C THR A 29 -24.95 -0.92 30.57
N LEU A 30 -26.13 -0.69 30.03
CA LEU A 30 -26.38 -0.69 28.59
C LEU A 30 -25.64 0.43 27.88
N ILE A 31 -25.60 1.63 28.45
CA ILE A 31 -24.83 2.77 27.92
C ILE A 31 -23.34 2.45 27.92
N GLY A 32 -22.83 1.86 29.01
CA GLY A 32 -21.42 1.43 29.12
C GLY A 32 -21.04 0.40 28.06
N LEU A 33 -21.87 -0.62 27.85
CA LEU A 33 -21.65 -1.63 26.82
C LEU A 33 -21.70 -1.07 25.40
N ALA A 34 -22.60 -0.11 25.13
CA ALA A 34 -22.70 0.55 23.83
C ALA A 34 -21.44 1.36 23.52
N SER A 35 -20.88 2.05 24.51
CA SER A 35 -19.63 2.83 24.37
C SER A 35 -18.42 1.94 24.05
N LEU A 36 -18.30 0.78 24.69
CA LEU A 36 -17.20 -0.16 24.45
C LEU A 36 -17.19 -0.71 23.01
N ARG A 37 -18.34 -0.97 22.42
CA ARG A 37 -18.44 -1.44 21.03
C ARG A 37 -17.92 -0.41 20.03
N GLY A 38 -18.15 0.86 20.26
CA GLY A 38 -17.66 1.96 19.43
C GLY A 38 -16.14 2.05 19.43
N THR A 39 -15.50 1.94 20.59
CA THR A 39 -14.03 2.02 20.71
C THR A 39 -13.34 0.83 20.06
N LEU A 40 -13.85 -0.39 20.21
CA LEU A 40 -13.27 -1.59 19.57
C LEU A 40 -13.31 -1.52 18.04
N LEU A 41 -14.36 -0.97 17.44
CA LEU A 41 -14.42 -0.77 16.00
C LEU A 41 -13.40 0.27 15.54
N GLN A 42 -13.24 1.34 16.29
CA GLN A 42 -12.30 2.41 15.99
C GLN A 42 -10.85 1.92 16.10
N GLU A 43 -10.52 1.10 17.10
CA GLU A 43 -9.20 0.46 17.21
C GLU A 43 -8.90 -0.45 16.02
N ARG A 44 -9.85 -1.28 15.60
CA ARG A 44 -9.68 -2.17 14.44
C ARG A 44 -9.47 -1.39 13.15
N MET A 45 -10.22 -0.32 12.92
CA MET A 45 -10.06 0.55 11.76
C MET A 45 -8.69 1.24 11.77
N SER A 46 -8.26 1.75 12.92
CA SER A 46 -6.96 2.37 13.09
C SER A 46 -5.81 1.37 12.84
N ALA A 47 -5.91 0.16 13.41
CA ALA A 47 -4.92 -0.89 13.22
C ALA A 47 -4.80 -1.31 11.75
N SER A 48 -5.92 -1.47 11.04
CA SER A 48 -5.90 -1.83 9.62
C SER A 48 -5.33 -0.72 8.74
N ALA A 49 -5.61 0.54 9.04
CA ALA A 49 -5.04 1.68 8.34
C ALA A 49 -3.52 1.78 8.56
N PHE A 50 -3.08 1.54 9.79
CA PHE A 50 -1.66 1.50 10.14
C PHE A 50 -0.93 0.36 9.43
N ASP A 51 -1.51 -0.85 9.43
CA ASP A 51 -0.95 -1.99 8.72
C ASP A 51 -0.78 -1.74 7.21
N ARG A 52 -1.79 -1.13 6.60
CA ARG A 52 -1.73 -0.74 5.19
C ARG A 52 -0.64 0.31 4.93
N SER A 53 -0.43 1.26 5.84
CA SER A 53 0.62 2.27 5.67
C SER A 53 2.02 1.67 5.74
N ILE A 54 2.25 0.69 6.62
CA ILE A 54 3.51 -0.06 6.69
C ILE A 54 3.72 -0.87 5.42
N ALA A 55 2.70 -1.60 4.98
CA ALA A 55 2.77 -2.37 3.74
C ALA A 55 3.08 -1.49 2.53
N PHE A 56 2.53 -0.27 2.48
CA PHE A 56 2.84 0.70 1.42
C PHE A 56 4.32 1.10 1.44
N GLN A 57 4.87 1.41 2.61
CA GLN A 57 6.29 1.78 2.75
C GLN A 57 7.22 0.61 2.36
N GLN A 58 6.84 -0.62 2.69
CA GLN A 58 7.58 -1.81 2.28
C GLN A 58 7.56 -1.98 0.75
N ALA A 59 6.40 -1.87 0.12
CA ALA A 59 6.28 -1.95 -1.33
C ALA A 59 7.05 -0.83 -2.03
N GLU A 60 7.04 0.40 -1.50
CA GLU A 60 7.84 1.50 -2.03
C GLU A 60 9.34 1.24 -1.89
N SER A 61 9.79 0.67 -0.77
CA SER A 61 11.20 0.30 -0.60
C SER A 61 11.64 -0.75 -1.61
N ALA A 62 10.79 -1.74 -1.89
CA ALA A 62 11.05 -2.75 -2.92
C ALA A 62 11.07 -2.13 -4.32
N LEU A 63 10.18 -1.19 -4.60
CA LEU A 63 10.14 -0.49 -5.87
C LEU A 63 11.46 0.26 -6.13
N ARG A 64 11.95 0.99 -5.13
CA ARG A 64 13.24 1.68 -5.19
C ARG A 64 14.43 0.72 -5.34
N ALA A 65 14.37 -0.45 -4.70
CA ALA A 65 15.39 -1.48 -4.87
C ALA A 65 15.40 -2.01 -6.31
N GLY A 66 14.24 -2.23 -6.92
CA GLY A 66 14.10 -2.61 -8.32
C GLY A 66 14.65 -1.54 -9.27
N GLU A 67 14.34 -0.26 -9.03
CA GLU A 67 14.92 0.86 -9.80
C GLU A 67 16.44 0.92 -9.68
N ALA A 68 16.97 0.73 -8.48
CA ALA A 68 18.41 0.69 -8.24
C ALA A 68 19.08 -0.46 -9.00
N ALA A 69 18.45 -1.64 -9.00
CA ALA A 69 18.95 -2.80 -9.74
C ALA A 69 19.02 -2.53 -11.25
N VAL A 70 18.00 -1.89 -11.84
CA VAL A 70 18.04 -1.51 -13.26
C VAL A 70 19.16 -0.51 -13.53
N ARG A 71 19.33 0.52 -12.68
CA ARG A 71 20.41 1.51 -12.85
C ARG A 71 21.80 0.92 -12.71
N GLN A 72 22.01 -0.01 -11.76
CA GLN A 72 23.29 -0.71 -11.59
C GLN A 72 23.65 -1.54 -12.83
N ASN A 73 22.69 -2.28 -13.37
CA ASN A 73 22.91 -3.07 -14.59
C ASN A 73 23.14 -2.18 -15.81
N TRP A 74 22.49 -1.01 -15.86
CA TRP A 74 22.78 -0.01 -16.88
C TRP A 74 24.24 0.45 -16.82
N GLN A 75 24.73 0.82 -15.62
CA GLN A 75 26.12 1.24 -15.42
C GLN A 75 27.13 0.13 -15.72
N ALA A 76 26.74 -1.13 -15.49
CA ALA A 76 27.55 -2.30 -15.83
C ALA A 76 27.47 -2.68 -17.31
N ASN A 77 26.78 -1.89 -18.14
CA ASN A 77 26.60 -2.14 -19.58
C ASN A 77 25.82 -3.44 -19.88
N THR A 78 24.98 -3.87 -18.94
CA THR A 78 24.14 -5.07 -19.05
C THR A 78 22.67 -4.74 -18.72
N PRO A 79 22.03 -3.78 -19.42
CA PRO A 79 20.74 -3.25 -19.02
C PRO A 79 19.65 -4.31 -18.91
N LYS A 80 19.64 -5.29 -19.79
CA LYS A 80 18.62 -6.36 -19.80
C LYS A 80 18.78 -7.39 -18.68
N ALA A 81 19.95 -7.45 -18.02
CA ALA A 81 20.24 -8.45 -16.99
C ALA A 81 19.48 -8.23 -15.68
N ALA A 82 18.95 -7.03 -15.46
CA ALA A 82 18.11 -6.73 -14.29
C ALA A 82 16.71 -7.37 -14.40
N ALA A 83 16.23 -7.63 -15.61
CA ALA A 83 14.88 -8.08 -15.86
C ALA A 83 14.73 -9.60 -15.69
N GLN A 84 13.70 -10.03 -14.99
CA GLN A 84 13.30 -11.43 -14.89
C GLN A 84 12.65 -11.94 -16.19
N VAL A 85 12.02 -11.04 -16.94
CA VAL A 85 11.35 -11.36 -18.21
C VAL A 85 11.68 -10.29 -19.25
N ASN A 86 11.95 -10.75 -20.46
CA ASN A 86 12.10 -9.90 -21.64
C ASN A 86 10.82 -9.96 -22.47
N CYS A 87 10.01 -8.90 -22.42
CA CYS A 87 8.73 -8.80 -23.13
C CYS A 87 8.89 -8.55 -24.64
N GLU A 88 10.09 -8.19 -25.10
CA GLU A 88 10.41 -8.04 -26.52
C GLU A 88 10.72 -9.40 -27.19
N ALA A 89 11.00 -10.43 -26.38
CA ALA A 89 11.34 -11.74 -26.92
C ALA A 89 10.15 -12.40 -27.60
N VAL A 90 10.37 -12.94 -28.80
CA VAL A 90 9.32 -13.60 -29.58
C VAL A 90 8.68 -14.73 -28.79
N GLY A 91 7.36 -14.71 -28.69
CA GLY A 91 6.58 -15.71 -27.94
C GLY A 91 6.42 -15.41 -26.46
N THR A 92 6.99 -14.32 -25.94
CA THR A 92 6.79 -13.90 -24.55
C THR A 92 5.60 -12.96 -24.46
N ILE A 93 4.62 -13.33 -23.62
CA ILE A 93 3.48 -12.47 -23.31
C ILE A 93 3.71 -11.92 -21.89
N CYS A 94 3.75 -10.61 -21.79
CA CYS A 94 3.85 -9.92 -20.50
C CYS A 94 2.51 -9.34 -20.11
N ASP A 95 1.88 -9.94 -19.12
CA ASP A 95 0.64 -9.44 -18.57
C ASP A 95 0.86 -8.10 -17.86
N VAL A 96 -0.22 -7.34 -17.65
CA VAL A 96 -0.17 -6.07 -16.92
C VAL A 96 0.33 -6.27 -15.48
N ILE A 97 0.01 -7.41 -14.90
CA ILE A 97 0.40 -7.81 -13.55
C ILE A 97 1.25 -9.08 -13.65
N PRO A 98 2.46 -9.10 -13.07
CA PRO A 98 3.30 -10.28 -13.07
C PRO A 98 2.64 -11.51 -12.46
N PRO A 99 3.06 -12.73 -12.83
CA PRO A 99 2.51 -13.94 -12.27
C PRO A 99 2.76 -14.01 -10.76
N ASN A 100 1.87 -14.68 -10.05
CA ASN A 100 1.94 -14.90 -8.59
C ASN A 100 1.97 -13.63 -7.72
N THR A 101 1.53 -12.49 -8.25
CA THR A 101 1.48 -11.23 -7.49
C THR A 101 0.63 -11.34 -6.23
N TYR A 102 -0.49 -12.05 -6.30
CA TYR A 102 -1.47 -12.18 -5.21
C TYR A 102 -1.61 -13.61 -4.66
N SER A 103 -1.04 -14.60 -5.34
CA SER A 103 -1.23 -16.00 -4.96
C SER A 103 -0.08 -16.60 -4.15
N GLY A 104 1.01 -15.88 -3.97
CA GLY A 104 2.23 -16.43 -3.38
C GLY A 104 2.99 -17.33 -4.34
N GLY A 105 4.16 -17.79 -3.87
CA GLY A 105 5.06 -18.53 -4.74
C GLY A 105 5.98 -17.59 -5.52
N GLY A 106 7.22 -17.52 -5.07
CA GLY A 106 8.17 -16.49 -5.47
C GLY A 106 8.86 -16.67 -6.82
N ALA A 107 8.35 -17.47 -7.75
CA ALA A 107 9.00 -17.66 -9.06
C ALA A 107 9.14 -16.31 -9.78
N GLY A 108 10.40 -15.88 -9.97
CA GLY A 108 10.76 -14.62 -10.62
C GLY A 108 10.73 -13.38 -9.71
N TRP A 109 10.17 -13.44 -8.51
CA TRP A 109 10.22 -12.33 -7.55
C TRP A 109 11.57 -12.27 -6.84
N THR A 110 12.16 -11.09 -6.78
CA THR A 110 13.45 -10.83 -6.10
C THR A 110 13.19 -10.15 -4.77
N ASN A 111 13.80 -10.66 -3.72
CA ASN A 111 13.73 -10.04 -2.39
C ASN A 111 14.50 -8.70 -2.40
N ALA A 112 13.85 -7.65 -1.93
CA ALA A 112 14.52 -6.41 -1.57
C ALA A 112 15.17 -6.56 -0.19
N ALA A 113 15.99 -5.59 0.22
CA ALA A 113 16.53 -5.56 1.57
C ALA A 113 15.39 -5.62 2.60
N ALA A 114 15.58 -6.40 3.64
CA ALA A 114 14.61 -6.51 4.72
C ALA A 114 14.34 -5.12 5.33
N SER A 115 13.07 -4.85 5.61
CA SER A 115 12.70 -3.61 6.28
C SER A 115 13.29 -3.57 7.69
N THR A 116 13.82 -2.43 8.09
CA THR A 116 14.28 -2.17 9.46
C THR A 116 13.13 -1.92 10.43
N LEU A 117 11.90 -1.83 9.92
CA LEU A 117 10.71 -1.63 10.74
C LEU A 117 10.37 -2.92 11.49
N SER A 118 10.38 -2.89 12.81
CA SER A 118 10.05 -4.03 13.67
C SER A 118 8.61 -4.54 13.50
N THR A 119 7.74 -3.69 12.96
CA THR A 119 6.32 -3.99 12.70
C THR A 119 6.06 -4.50 11.28
N ALA A 120 7.10 -4.53 10.44
CA ALA A 120 7.00 -5.03 9.09
C ALA A 120 6.73 -6.54 9.08
N SER A 121 5.83 -6.99 8.24
CA SER A 121 5.56 -8.42 8.05
C SER A 121 6.13 -8.88 6.72
N GLY A 122 7.06 -9.83 6.78
CA GLY A 122 7.68 -10.42 5.60
C GLY A 122 8.74 -9.53 4.94
N THR A 123 9.31 -10.05 3.87
CA THR A 123 10.34 -9.36 3.08
C THR A 123 9.71 -8.76 1.83
N PRO A 124 9.92 -7.45 1.57
CA PRO A 124 9.41 -6.81 0.37
C PRO A 124 10.10 -7.39 -0.87
N GLN A 125 9.35 -7.46 -1.97
CA GLN A 125 9.82 -8.10 -3.21
C GLN A 125 9.51 -7.23 -4.41
N TYR A 126 10.34 -7.36 -5.46
CA TYR A 126 10.12 -6.70 -6.74
C TYR A 126 10.27 -7.67 -7.92
N TYR A 127 9.66 -7.30 -9.03
CA TYR A 127 9.69 -8.00 -10.30
C TYR A 127 9.95 -6.99 -11.41
N ILE A 128 10.96 -7.22 -12.24
CA ILE A 128 11.37 -6.31 -13.32
C ILE A 128 11.09 -6.98 -14.67
N GLU A 129 10.40 -6.27 -15.54
CA GLU A 129 10.13 -6.68 -16.91
C GLU A 129 10.80 -5.68 -17.85
N TYR A 130 11.55 -6.20 -18.80
CA TYR A 130 12.08 -5.40 -19.88
C TYR A 130 11.03 -5.27 -20.98
N MET A 131 10.57 -4.05 -21.23
CA MET A 131 9.45 -3.76 -22.13
C MET A 131 9.88 -3.49 -23.57
N GLY A 132 11.18 -3.39 -23.83
CA GLY A 132 11.73 -3.13 -25.14
C GLY A 132 12.60 -1.89 -25.21
N GLU A 133 13.15 -1.67 -26.38
CA GLU A 133 14.01 -0.54 -26.72
C GLU A 133 13.24 0.34 -27.71
N SER A 134 13.22 1.64 -27.46
CA SER A 134 12.74 2.61 -28.43
C SER A 134 13.91 3.32 -29.08
N THR A 135 14.02 3.12 -30.38
CA THR A 135 14.99 3.83 -31.24
C THR A 135 14.43 5.16 -31.76
N THR A 136 13.15 5.40 -31.54
CA THR A 136 12.55 6.66 -31.90
C THR A 136 13.06 7.72 -30.95
N GLY A 137 13.79 8.65 -31.49
CA GLY A 137 14.06 9.90 -30.78
C GLY A 137 12.72 10.51 -30.41
N ASP A 138 12.20 10.18 -29.22
CA ASP A 138 11.02 10.78 -28.68
C ASP A 138 11.39 12.19 -28.24
N THR A 139 11.47 13.05 -29.26
CA THR A 139 11.61 14.49 -29.12
C THR A 139 10.32 15.13 -28.61
N SER A 140 9.22 14.36 -28.58
CA SER A 140 7.92 14.84 -28.10
C SER A 140 7.92 15.19 -26.61
N TYR A 141 8.83 14.60 -25.83
CA TYR A 141 8.94 14.89 -24.39
C TYR A 141 9.58 16.24 -24.08
N LEU A 142 10.34 16.82 -25.00
CA LEU A 142 11.02 18.12 -24.79
C LEU A 142 10.68 19.15 -25.84
N GLY A 143 9.82 18.85 -26.81
CA GLY A 143 9.37 19.80 -27.83
C GLY A 143 10.48 20.36 -28.74
N HIS A 144 11.63 19.72 -28.81
CA HIS A 144 12.81 20.26 -29.49
C HIS A 144 13.18 19.57 -30.80
N GLY A 145 12.60 18.41 -31.14
CA GLY A 145 13.01 17.66 -32.32
C GLY A 145 12.33 18.04 -33.62
N ASP A 146 11.11 18.51 -33.56
CA ASP A 146 10.26 18.83 -34.72
C ASP A 146 10.16 20.33 -35.02
N SER A 147 10.96 21.15 -34.37
CA SER A 147 11.03 22.56 -34.72
C SER A 147 11.77 22.76 -36.05
N ALA A 148 11.18 23.45 -36.97
CA ALA A 148 11.79 23.80 -38.27
C ALA A 148 13.19 24.45 -38.15
N ASN A 149 13.56 24.89 -36.96
CA ASN A 149 14.86 25.52 -36.67
C ASN A 149 15.81 24.62 -35.88
N ALA A 150 15.42 23.39 -35.52
CA ALA A 150 16.27 22.49 -34.73
C ALA A 150 17.59 22.15 -35.43
N ALA A 151 17.57 21.98 -36.74
CA ALA A 151 18.76 21.76 -37.56
C ALA A 151 19.70 22.96 -37.61
N GLN A 152 19.19 24.18 -37.41
CA GLN A 152 19.96 25.42 -37.49
C GLN A 152 20.70 25.73 -36.20
N TYR A 153 20.25 25.18 -35.06
CA TYR A 153 20.88 25.37 -33.75
C TYR A 153 21.80 24.19 -33.33
N GLY A 154 22.13 23.29 -34.26
CA GLY A 154 23.11 22.25 -33.99
C GLY A 154 22.61 21.16 -33.01
N SER A 155 21.32 21.04 -32.81
CA SER A 155 20.76 19.88 -32.17
C SER A 155 20.80 18.73 -33.18
N GLU A 156 21.97 18.11 -33.34
CA GLU A 156 22.03 16.77 -33.90
C GLU A 156 21.13 15.93 -33.00
N GLY A 157 19.95 15.60 -33.50
CA GLY A 157 19.02 14.69 -32.83
C GLY A 157 19.70 13.33 -32.75
N GLY A 158 20.61 13.17 -31.81
CA GLY A 158 21.17 11.89 -31.48
C GLY A 158 20.01 10.97 -31.13
N GLN A 159 19.83 9.91 -31.92
CA GLN A 159 18.90 8.84 -31.57
C GLN A 159 19.36 8.28 -30.23
N THR A 160 18.78 8.73 -29.16
CA THR A 160 19.05 8.16 -27.84
C THR A 160 18.14 6.96 -27.68
N ASN A 161 18.73 5.79 -27.83
CA ASN A 161 18.02 4.55 -27.54
C ASN A 161 17.60 4.56 -26.07
N GLY A 162 16.31 4.51 -25.82
CA GLY A 162 15.75 4.39 -24.47
C GLY A 162 15.36 2.95 -24.19
N TYR A 163 15.85 2.39 -23.10
CA TYR A 163 15.43 1.09 -22.58
C TYR A 163 14.29 1.27 -21.59
N PHE A 164 13.19 0.58 -21.83
CA PHE A 164 11.99 0.70 -21.03
C PHE A 164 11.82 -0.52 -20.11
N PHE A 165 11.57 -0.25 -18.85
CA PHE A 165 11.33 -1.26 -17.83
C PHE A 165 10.02 -1.00 -17.12
N ARG A 166 9.32 -2.08 -16.79
CA ARG A 166 8.19 -2.08 -15.86
C ARG A 166 8.63 -2.79 -14.59
N ILE A 167 8.50 -2.13 -13.46
CA ILE A 167 8.86 -2.66 -12.16
C ILE A 167 7.59 -2.77 -11.34
N THR A 168 7.29 -3.97 -10.90
CA THR A 168 6.19 -4.25 -9.98
C THR A 168 6.79 -4.64 -8.64
N ALA A 169 6.31 -4.03 -7.56
CA ALA A 169 6.78 -4.30 -6.21
C ALA A 169 5.61 -4.70 -5.32
N ARG A 170 5.86 -5.61 -4.37
CA ARG A 170 4.89 -6.01 -3.36
C ARG A 170 5.48 -5.93 -1.96
N SER A 171 4.65 -5.64 -0.97
CA SER A 171 5.08 -5.45 0.41
C SER A 171 5.68 -6.71 1.03
N ALA A 172 5.21 -7.89 0.62
CA ALA A 172 5.72 -9.19 1.07
C ALA A 172 5.20 -10.31 0.15
N ASP A 173 5.68 -11.53 0.36
CA ASP A 173 5.10 -12.71 -0.29
C ASP A 173 3.71 -13.00 0.31
N PRO A 174 2.65 -13.06 -0.49
CA PRO A 174 1.29 -13.40 -0.03
C PRO A 174 1.19 -14.71 0.73
N ALA A 175 2.04 -15.70 0.41
CA ALA A 175 2.06 -16.97 1.12
C ALA A 175 2.50 -16.87 2.59
N VAL A 176 3.27 -15.82 2.92
CA VAL A 176 3.82 -15.60 4.27
C VAL A 176 2.93 -14.68 5.10
N VAL A 177 2.16 -13.80 4.46
CA VAL A 177 1.45 -12.70 5.12
C VAL A 177 -0.06 -12.77 4.90
N SER A 178 -0.66 -13.95 5.07
CA SER A 178 -2.10 -14.17 4.83
C SER A 178 -3.04 -13.25 5.61
N ASP A 179 -2.62 -12.79 6.79
CA ASP A 179 -3.45 -12.01 7.73
C ASP A 179 -3.09 -10.52 7.77
N ARG A 180 -2.20 -10.06 6.89
CA ARG A 180 -1.71 -8.68 6.87
C ARG A 180 -2.06 -8.00 5.54
N ALA A 181 -2.01 -6.68 5.54
CA ALA A 181 -2.24 -5.91 4.32
C ALA A 181 -1.15 -6.20 3.27
N LEU A 182 -1.57 -6.58 2.08
CA LEU A 182 -0.70 -6.69 0.91
C LEU A 182 -0.90 -5.45 0.03
N VAL A 183 0.20 -4.75 -0.25
CA VAL A 183 0.23 -3.61 -1.16
C VAL A 183 1.11 -3.94 -2.34
N VAL A 184 0.62 -3.66 -3.53
CA VAL A 184 1.35 -3.82 -4.80
C VAL A 184 1.44 -2.46 -5.47
N LEU A 185 2.65 -2.09 -5.86
CA LEU A 185 2.95 -0.85 -6.58
C LEU A 185 3.62 -1.20 -7.91
N GLN A 186 3.38 -0.37 -8.92
CA GLN A 186 3.99 -0.55 -10.23
C GLN A 186 4.48 0.80 -10.77
N THR A 187 5.66 0.80 -11.37
CA THR A 187 6.22 1.95 -12.08
C THR A 187 6.78 1.55 -13.44
N ARG A 188 6.91 2.53 -14.31
CA ARG A 188 7.63 2.41 -15.57
C ARG A 188 8.77 3.40 -15.58
N ILE A 189 9.94 2.94 -15.93
CA ILE A 189 11.13 3.79 -16.04
C ILE A 189 11.74 3.63 -17.43
N SER A 190 12.37 4.68 -17.92
CA SER A 190 13.22 4.66 -19.10
C SER A 190 14.62 5.08 -18.71
N ILE A 191 15.61 4.39 -19.25
CA ILE A 191 17.03 4.73 -19.07
C ILE A 191 17.63 4.99 -20.45
N LYS A 192 18.39 6.07 -20.55
CA LYS A 192 19.05 6.54 -21.79
C LYS A 192 20.54 6.66 -21.57
#